data_8e033baa1c8cb8e324118d77189175ac
#
_entry.id   8e033baa1c8cb8e324118d77189175ac
#
_cell.length_a   1.000
_cell.length_b   1.000
_cell.length_c   1.000
_cell.angle_alpha   90.00
_cell.angle_beta   90.00
_cell.angle_gamma   90.00
#
_symmetry.space_group_name_H-M   'P 1'
#
loop_
_entity.id
_entity.type
_entity.pdbx_description
1 polymer ?
#
loop_
_entity_poly.entity_id
_entity_poly.type
_entity_poly.pdbx_seq_one_letter_code
_entity_poly.pdbx_strand_id
1 'polypeptide(L)'
;AKNNKIKIISITSNPDSFLSKNANVSCILPNLPESCPLNLAPTTSTTMMLVLGDAIAIELMKIKKFKKENFKRYHPGGMLGRSLLSVKNIMHIKDNVPLVNTKESMREALLKMTSIGFGCVGVINSKNELKGIITDGDLRRNIRKNFLTLPIEKIMTKKPLTINKEENVMEALNVMNKNKITALFVTDANSKVPQGIVHIHDCLKIG
;
A
#
# COMPACT_ATOMS: atom_id res chain seq x y z
N ALA A 1 -19.44 -36.62 -9.32
CA ALA A 1 -19.80 -35.70 -8.22
C ALA A 1 -20.74 -36.36 -7.23
N LYS A 2 -21.91 -36.89 -7.65
CA LYS A 2 -22.90 -37.55 -6.76
C LYS A 2 -22.30 -38.71 -5.95
N ASN A 3 -21.54 -39.61 -6.58
CA ASN A 3 -20.89 -40.72 -5.91
C ASN A 3 -19.93 -40.32 -4.80
N ASN A 4 -19.32 -39.09 -4.91
CA ASN A 4 -18.40 -38.53 -3.94
C ASN A 4 -19.08 -37.54 -2.98
N LYS A 5 -20.43 -37.52 -2.94
CA LYS A 5 -21.25 -36.64 -2.10
C LYS A 5 -20.95 -35.14 -2.28
N ILE A 6 -20.41 -34.72 -3.44
CA ILE A 6 -20.15 -33.31 -3.78
C ILE A 6 -21.48 -32.68 -4.22
N LYS A 7 -21.82 -31.54 -3.61
CA LYS A 7 -22.98 -30.75 -4.02
C LYS A 7 -22.73 -30.08 -5.37
N ILE A 8 -23.75 -30.13 -6.22
CA ILE A 8 -23.73 -29.61 -7.58
C ILE A 8 -24.63 -28.39 -7.65
N ILE A 9 -24.11 -27.29 -8.17
CA ILE A 9 -24.88 -26.11 -8.57
C ILE A 9 -24.82 -26.05 -10.10
N SER A 10 -25.97 -25.93 -10.75
CA SER A 10 -26.05 -25.79 -12.21
C SER A 10 -26.49 -24.38 -12.60
N ILE A 11 -25.99 -23.91 -13.74
CA ILE A 11 -26.43 -22.68 -14.41
C ILE A 11 -26.86 -23.11 -15.82
N THR A 12 -28.10 -22.90 -16.16
CA THR A 12 -28.67 -23.35 -17.46
C THR A 12 -29.90 -22.53 -17.78
N SER A 13 -30.23 -22.39 -19.06
CA SER A 13 -31.50 -21.83 -19.52
C SER A 13 -32.62 -22.88 -19.66
N ASN A 14 -32.28 -24.18 -19.57
CA ASN A 14 -33.25 -25.28 -19.69
C ASN A 14 -33.49 -25.96 -18.34
N PRO A 15 -34.62 -25.72 -17.66
CA PRO A 15 -34.94 -26.35 -16.38
C PRO A 15 -35.08 -27.86 -16.48
N ASP A 16 -35.43 -28.40 -17.66
CA ASP A 16 -35.60 -29.81 -17.88
C ASP A 16 -34.35 -30.57 -18.32
N SER A 17 -33.21 -29.85 -18.43
CA SER A 17 -31.94 -30.48 -18.80
C SER A 17 -31.50 -31.54 -17.78
N PHE A 18 -30.74 -32.52 -18.24
CA PHE A 18 -30.08 -33.49 -17.36
C PHE A 18 -29.27 -32.84 -16.26
N LEU A 19 -28.60 -31.76 -16.60
CA LEU A 19 -27.78 -30.97 -15.64
C LEU A 19 -28.64 -30.36 -14.53
N SER A 20 -29.75 -29.72 -14.88
CA SER A 20 -30.68 -29.13 -13.91
C SER A 20 -31.30 -30.17 -12.99
N LYS A 21 -31.82 -31.25 -13.56
CA LYS A 21 -32.46 -32.35 -12.82
C LYS A 21 -31.52 -33.12 -11.88
N ASN A 22 -30.23 -33.05 -12.12
CA ASN A 22 -29.21 -33.71 -11.30
C ASN A 22 -28.45 -32.80 -10.37
N ALA A 23 -28.70 -31.50 -10.38
CA ALA A 23 -28.08 -30.55 -9.46
C ALA A 23 -28.80 -30.48 -8.10
N ASN A 24 -28.09 -30.06 -7.06
CA ASN A 24 -28.70 -29.76 -5.76
C ASN A 24 -29.38 -28.38 -5.75
N VAL A 25 -28.85 -27.46 -6.57
CA VAL A 25 -29.39 -26.11 -6.81
C VAL A 25 -29.24 -25.80 -8.30
N SER A 26 -30.30 -25.31 -8.93
CA SER A 26 -30.27 -24.90 -10.33
C SER A 26 -30.59 -23.40 -10.44
N CYS A 27 -29.67 -22.65 -10.99
CA CYS A 27 -29.88 -21.24 -11.39
C CYS A 27 -30.37 -21.24 -12.84
N ILE A 28 -31.68 -21.00 -13.03
CA ILE A 28 -32.29 -20.98 -14.36
C ILE A 28 -32.20 -19.56 -14.92
N LEU A 29 -31.46 -19.41 -16.01
CA LEU A 29 -31.37 -18.16 -16.78
C LEU A 29 -32.55 -18.05 -17.77
N PRO A 30 -32.99 -16.83 -18.10
CA PRO A 30 -33.92 -16.61 -19.18
C PRO A 30 -33.42 -17.24 -20.50
N ASN A 31 -34.30 -17.88 -21.24
CA ASN A 31 -33.96 -18.37 -22.57
C ASN A 31 -34.21 -17.21 -23.58
N LEU A 32 -33.19 -16.46 -23.89
CA LEU A 32 -33.23 -15.33 -24.81
C LEU A 32 -32.42 -15.65 -26.08
N PRO A 33 -32.79 -15.04 -27.24
CA PRO A 33 -32.00 -15.22 -28.46
C PRO A 33 -30.59 -14.62 -28.29
N GLU A 34 -29.64 -15.21 -28.97
CA GLU A 34 -28.30 -14.67 -29.05
C GLU A 34 -28.27 -13.39 -29.89
N SER A 35 -27.41 -12.43 -29.51
CA SER A 35 -27.26 -11.19 -30.27
C SER A 35 -26.57 -11.36 -31.63
N CYS A 36 -26.03 -12.54 -31.88
CA CYS A 36 -25.41 -12.90 -33.15
C CYS A 36 -26.49 -12.93 -34.25
N PRO A 37 -26.25 -12.38 -35.45
CA PRO A 37 -27.22 -12.39 -36.57
C PRO A 37 -27.72 -13.77 -36.96
N LEU A 38 -26.92 -14.79 -36.72
CA LEU A 38 -27.26 -16.20 -36.99
C LEU A 38 -27.87 -16.90 -35.79
N ASN A 39 -27.99 -16.24 -34.64
CA ASN A 39 -28.45 -16.84 -33.37
C ASN A 39 -27.66 -18.08 -32.94
N LEU A 40 -26.37 -18.18 -33.33
CA LEU A 40 -25.53 -19.35 -33.09
C LEU A 40 -24.35 -19.05 -32.16
N ALA A 41 -23.70 -17.90 -32.31
CA ALA A 41 -22.55 -17.55 -31.47
C ALA A 41 -23.03 -17.13 -30.08
N PRO A 42 -22.48 -17.71 -29.01
CA PRO A 42 -22.87 -17.37 -27.64
C PRO A 42 -22.46 -15.94 -27.31
N THR A 43 -23.41 -15.09 -27.03
CA THR A 43 -23.27 -13.66 -26.73
C THR A 43 -24.16 -13.27 -25.56
N THR A 44 -25.50 -13.30 -25.75
CA THR A 44 -26.49 -13.02 -24.70
C THR A 44 -26.35 -14.01 -23.55
N SER A 45 -26.24 -15.27 -23.85
CA SER A 45 -26.13 -16.35 -22.87
C SER A 45 -24.86 -16.22 -22.04
N THR A 46 -23.70 -15.96 -22.65
CA THR A 46 -22.43 -15.76 -21.93
C THR A 46 -22.44 -14.51 -21.06
N THR A 47 -23.05 -13.44 -21.55
CA THR A 47 -23.20 -12.18 -20.76
C THR A 47 -24.06 -12.42 -19.51
N MET A 48 -25.17 -13.12 -19.64
CA MET A 48 -26.03 -13.47 -18.49
C MET A 48 -25.29 -14.34 -17.47
N MET A 49 -24.50 -15.32 -17.94
CA MET A 49 -23.69 -16.18 -17.05
C MET A 49 -22.63 -15.37 -16.30
N LEU A 50 -21.99 -14.42 -16.98
CA LEU A 50 -21.01 -13.52 -16.36
C LEU A 50 -21.65 -12.65 -15.27
N VAL A 51 -22.77 -12.01 -15.58
CA VAL A 51 -23.51 -11.16 -14.61
C VAL A 51 -23.95 -11.98 -13.39
N LEU A 52 -24.48 -13.18 -13.59
CA LEU A 52 -24.86 -14.07 -12.49
C LEU A 52 -23.64 -14.47 -11.64
N GLY A 53 -22.53 -14.82 -12.30
CA GLY A 53 -21.27 -15.18 -11.62
C GLY A 53 -20.75 -14.04 -10.75
N ASP A 54 -20.74 -12.82 -11.27
CA ASP A 54 -20.33 -11.63 -10.53
C ASP A 54 -21.28 -11.35 -9.36
N ALA A 55 -22.59 -11.45 -9.55
CA ALA A 55 -23.57 -11.28 -8.48
C ALA A 55 -23.35 -12.27 -7.33
N ILE A 56 -23.14 -13.54 -7.64
CA ILE A 56 -22.84 -14.60 -6.66
C ILE A 56 -21.52 -14.28 -5.93
N ALA A 57 -20.49 -13.89 -6.66
CA ALA A 57 -19.20 -13.56 -6.08
C ALA A 57 -19.30 -12.39 -5.08
N ILE A 58 -20.00 -11.33 -5.44
CA ILE A 58 -20.22 -10.16 -4.58
C ILE A 58 -21.02 -10.52 -3.32
N GLU A 59 -22.09 -11.33 -3.46
CA GLU A 59 -22.87 -11.78 -2.30
C GLU A 59 -22.04 -12.69 -1.38
N LEU A 60 -21.22 -13.57 -1.93
CA LEU A 60 -20.29 -14.39 -1.14
C LEU A 60 -19.26 -13.53 -0.39
N MET A 61 -18.76 -12.45 -1.00
CA MET A 61 -17.86 -11.51 -0.33
C MET A 61 -18.56 -10.85 0.87
N LYS A 62 -19.83 -10.43 0.74
CA LYS A 62 -20.62 -9.85 1.83
C LYS A 62 -20.84 -10.88 2.96
N ILE A 63 -21.33 -12.07 2.63
CA ILE A 63 -21.60 -13.15 3.60
C ILE A 63 -20.33 -13.53 4.37
N LYS A 64 -19.20 -13.63 3.68
CA LYS A 64 -17.88 -13.95 4.28
C LYS A 64 -17.22 -12.76 4.96
N LYS A 65 -17.87 -11.58 4.98
CA LYS A 65 -17.29 -10.32 5.51
C LYS A 65 -15.89 -10.08 4.95
N PHE A 66 -15.72 -10.26 3.64
CA PHE A 66 -14.44 -10.13 2.95
C PHE A 66 -13.96 -8.69 3.00
N LYS A 67 -12.74 -8.48 3.49
CA LYS A 67 -12.14 -7.15 3.71
C LYS A 67 -10.97 -6.92 2.74
N LYS A 68 -10.51 -5.66 2.67
CA LYS A 68 -9.33 -5.27 1.86
C LYS A 68 -8.08 -6.09 2.21
N GLU A 69 -7.90 -6.44 3.49
CA GLU A 69 -6.78 -7.25 3.97
C GLU A 69 -6.82 -8.67 3.40
N ASN A 70 -8.03 -9.24 3.24
CA ASN A 70 -8.22 -10.54 2.59
C ASN A 70 -7.86 -10.46 1.11
N PHE A 71 -8.29 -9.38 0.42
CA PHE A 71 -7.97 -9.13 -0.98
C PHE A 71 -6.46 -9.05 -1.21
N LYS A 72 -5.75 -8.30 -0.36
CA LYS A 72 -4.29 -8.17 -0.38
C LYS A 72 -3.58 -9.53 -0.31
N ARG A 73 -4.09 -10.46 0.52
CA ARG A 73 -3.51 -11.81 0.68
C ARG A 73 -3.52 -12.61 -0.63
N TYR A 74 -4.55 -12.43 -1.46
CA TYR A 74 -4.70 -13.14 -2.74
C TYR A 74 -4.08 -12.39 -3.92
N HIS A 75 -3.84 -11.07 -3.77
CA HIS A 75 -3.26 -10.21 -4.80
C HIS A 75 -2.06 -9.43 -4.25
N PRO A 76 -0.94 -10.11 -3.92
CA PRO A 76 0.19 -9.46 -3.25
C PRO A 76 0.99 -8.52 -4.17
N GLY A 77 0.89 -8.68 -5.47
CA GLY A 77 1.62 -7.90 -6.48
C GLY A 77 0.74 -7.01 -7.35
N GLY A 78 1.40 -6.25 -8.24
CA GLY A 78 0.75 -5.35 -9.18
C GLY A 78 0.18 -4.08 -8.57
N MET A 79 -0.41 -3.22 -9.41
CA MET A 79 -0.93 -1.90 -9.02
C MET A 79 -2.01 -1.97 -7.93
N LEU A 80 -2.85 -3.00 -7.98
CA LEU A 80 -3.92 -3.21 -7.02
C LEU A 80 -3.39 -3.63 -5.63
N GLY A 81 -2.38 -4.51 -5.59
CA GLY A 81 -1.70 -4.88 -4.33
C GLY A 81 -1.01 -3.70 -3.66
N ARG A 82 -0.35 -2.86 -4.46
CA ARG A 82 0.30 -1.62 -3.99
C ARG A 82 -0.70 -0.63 -3.38
N SER A 83 -1.85 -0.45 -4.02
CA SER A 83 -2.89 0.47 -3.53
C SER A 83 -3.47 0.06 -2.18
N LEU A 84 -3.20 -1.16 -1.71
CA LEU A 84 -3.66 -1.69 -0.43
C LEU A 84 -2.56 -1.72 0.65
N LEU A 85 -1.33 -1.33 0.31
CA LEU A 85 -0.23 -1.27 1.27
C LEU A 85 -0.21 0.05 2.02
N SER A 86 -0.11 -0.01 3.35
CA SER A 86 0.16 1.16 4.18
C SER A 86 1.67 1.31 4.43
N VAL A 87 2.08 2.53 4.76
CA VAL A 87 3.48 2.89 5.04
C VAL A 87 4.11 1.98 6.09
N LYS A 88 3.36 1.57 7.13
CA LYS A 88 3.83 0.63 8.17
C LYS A 88 4.32 -0.72 7.64
N ASN A 89 3.88 -1.12 6.44
CA ASN A 89 4.28 -2.39 5.86
C ASN A 89 5.68 -2.36 5.23
N ILE A 90 6.20 -1.15 4.95
CA ILE A 90 7.46 -0.95 4.21
C ILE A 90 8.46 -0.02 4.91
N MET A 91 8.03 0.69 5.97
CA MET A 91 8.90 1.61 6.68
C MET A 91 10.02 0.87 7.41
N HIS A 92 11.17 1.50 7.48
CA HIS A 92 12.27 1.09 8.34
C HIS A 92 12.02 1.58 9.77
N ILE A 93 12.39 0.75 10.75
CA ILE A 93 12.11 0.99 12.17
C ILE A 93 13.38 0.80 13.03
N LYS A 94 13.31 1.20 14.29
CA LYS A 94 14.37 1.01 15.30
C LYS A 94 15.71 1.62 14.85
N ASP A 95 16.78 0.84 14.89
CA ASP A 95 18.15 1.29 14.60
C ASP A 95 18.37 1.75 13.16
N ASN A 96 17.47 1.40 12.26
CA ASN A 96 17.47 1.86 10.87
C ASN A 96 16.83 3.24 10.67
N VAL A 97 16.35 3.89 11.73
CA VAL A 97 15.83 5.26 11.65
C VAL A 97 16.96 6.23 11.99
N PRO A 98 17.42 7.08 11.06
CA PRO A 98 18.51 8.02 11.30
C PRO A 98 18.03 9.18 12.17
N LEU A 99 18.29 9.13 13.46
CA LEU A 99 17.91 10.15 14.43
C LEU A 99 19.13 10.63 15.22
N VAL A 100 19.18 11.94 15.46
CA VAL A 100 20.14 12.59 16.34
C VAL A 100 19.42 13.58 17.27
N ASN A 101 20.00 13.83 18.44
CA ASN A 101 19.45 14.80 19.37
C ASN A 101 19.89 16.23 19.00
N THR A 102 19.07 17.23 19.30
CA THR A 102 19.42 18.67 19.10
C THR A 102 20.74 19.09 19.76
N LYS A 103 21.19 18.36 20.79
CA LYS A 103 22.44 18.62 21.50
C LYS A 103 23.68 18.00 20.86
N GLU A 104 23.49 17.08 19.90
CA GLU A 104 24.59 16.41 19.21
C GLU A 104 25.25 17.36 18.18
N SER A 105 26.44 16.98 17.73
CA SER A 105 27.22 17.76 16.76
C SER A 105 26.83 17.39 15.30
N MET A 106 27.18 18.29 14.38
CA MET A 106 27.07 17.99 12.94
C MET A 106 27.91 16.77 12.51
N ARG A 107 29.02 16.49 13.23
CA ARG A 107 29.82 15.28 12.97
C ARG A 107 29.03 14.02 13.26
N GLU A 108 28.31 13.96 14.37
CA GLU A 108 27.46 12.81 14.74
C GLU A 108 26.31 12.64 13.75
N ALA A 109 25.68 13.75 13.34
CA ALA A 109 24.65 13.75 12.31
C ALA A 109 25.16 13.14 10.99
N LEU A 110 26.35 13.54 10.53
CA LEU A 110 26.98 13.01 9.32
C LEU A 110 27.30 11.52 9.43
N LEU A 111 27.85 11.08 10.56
CA LEU A 111 28.13 9.66 10.78
C LEU A 111 26.85 8.84 10.71
N LYS A 112 25.76 9.32 11.32
CA LYS A 112 24.46 8.66 11.29
C LYS A 112 23.85 8.62 9.89
N MET A 113 23.91 9.72 9.13
CA MET A 113 23.45 9.78 7.74
C MET A 113 24.18 8.76 6.87
N THR A 114 25.51 8.72 6.99
CA THR A 114 26.35 7.81 6.19
C THR A 114 26.12 6.34 6.53
N SER A 115 25.96 6.01 7.82
CA SER A 115 25.80 4.63 8.27
C SER A 115 24.47 4.02 7.83
N ILE A 116 23.39 4.81 7.72
CA ILE A 116 22.05 4.33 7.38
C ILE A 116 21.72 4.53 5.89
N GLY A 117 22.24 5.60 5.26
CA GLY A 117 22.22 5.73 3.79
C GLY A 117 20.93 6.29 3.18
N PHE A 118 20.05 6.97 3.94
CA PHE A 118 18.85 7.62 3.39
C PHE A 118 19.10 9.05 2.89
N GLY A 119 20.33 9.55 2.95
CA GLY A 119 20.65 10.93 2.58
C GLY A 119 20.04 11.99 3.49
N CYS A 120 19.54 11.59 4.66
CA CYS A 120 18.97 12.50 5.64
C CYS A 120 19.10 11.95 7.07
N VAL A 121 18.95 12.85 8.06
CA VAL A 121 18.86 12.51 9.49
C VAL A 121 17.80 13.39 10.16
N GLY A 122 16.94 12.80 10.98
CA GLY A 122 15.95 13.50 11.78
C GLY A 122 16.57 14.05 13.07
N VAL A 123 16.21 15.28 13.42
CA VAL A 123 16.65 15.92 14.64
C VAL A 123 15.53 15.91 15.66
N ILE A 124 15.75 15.25 16.80
CA ILE A 124 14.77 15.09 17.87
C ILE A 124 15.17 15.87 19.13
N ASN A 125 14.17 16.26 19.91
CA ASN A 125 14.39 16.87 21.22
C ASN A 125 14.47 15.82 22.35
N SER A 126 14.61 16.26 23.59
CA SER A 126 14.65 15.41 24.80
C SER A 126 13.36 14.59 25.03
N LYS A 127 12.25 14.96 24.39
CA LYS A 127 10.98 14.22 24.41
C LYS A 127 10.85 13.26 23.22
N ASN A 128 11.91 13.03 22.45
CA ASN A 128 11.95 12.26 21.20
C ASN A 128 11.04 12.82 20.10
N GLU A 129 10.58 14.07 20.17
CA GLU A 129 9.80 14.70 19.13
C GLU A 129 10.68 15.21 17.99
N LEU A 130 10.29 14.97 16.76
CA LEU A 130 10.95 15.44 15.55
C LEU A 130 10.83 16.98 15.44
N LYS A 131 11.95 17.67 15.46
CA LYS A 131 12.05 19.14 15.38
C LYS A 131 12.57 19.62 14.03
N GLY A 132 13.38 18.80 13.38
CA GLY A 132 13.99 19.15 12.11
C GLY A 132 14.49 17.95 11.34
N ILE A 133 15.00 18.21 10.16
CA ILE A 133 15.68 17.25 9.30
C ILE A 133 16.94 17.91 8.73
N ILE A 134 18.00 17.15 8.58
CA ILE A 134 19.20 17.54 7.84
C ILE A 134 19.31 16.60 6.65
N THR A 135 19.49 17.14 5.47
CA THR A 135 19.63 16.41 4.21
C THR A 135 20.98 16.68 3.56
N ASP A 136 21.37 15.86 2.59
CA ASP A 136 22.57 16.12 1.77
C ASP A 136 22.56 17.52 1.12
N GLY A 137 21.36 18.03 0.80
CA GLY A 137 21.17 19.39 0.30
C GLY A 137 21.54 20.46 1.33
N ASP A 138 21.18 20.23 2.62
CA ASP A 138 21.54 21.15 3.70
C ASP A 138 23.05 21.14 3.94
N LEU A 139 23.68 19.97 3.87
CA LEU A 139 25.14 19.84 3.98
C LEU A 139 25.83 20.66 2.89
N ARG A 140 25.47 20.46 1.63
CA ARG A 140 26.06 21.17 0.49
C ARG A 140 25.91 22.68 0.57
N ARG A 141 24.76 23.18 1.05
CA ARG A 141 24.50 24.61 1.21
C ARG A 141 25.34 25.27 2.35
N ASN A 142 25.72 24.44 3.33
CA ASN A 142 26.39 24.92 4.53
C ASN A 142 27.88 24.56 4.63
N ILE A 143 28.48 23.98 3.58
CA ILE A 143 29.92 23.67 3.55
C ILE A 143 30.73 24.97 3.71
N ARG A 144 31.32 25.15 4.87
CA ARG A 144 32.17 26.28 5.27
C ARG A 144 33.26 25.77 6.20
N LYS A 145 34.25 26.66 6.46
CA LYS A 145 35.22 26.42 7.51
C LYS A 145 34.49 26.22 8.85
N ASN A 146 34.83 25.17 9.59
CA ASN A 146 34.20 24.79 10.87
C ASN A 146 32.73 24.28 10.80
N PHE A 147 32.25 23.84 9.65
CA PHE A 147 30.91 23.27 9.48
C PHE A 147 30.58 22.16 10.51
N LEU A 148 31.55 21.28 10.80
CA LEU A 148 31.36 20.13 11.71
C LEU A 148 31.13 20.53 13.18
N THR A 149 31.51 21.76 13.55
CA THR A 149 31.35 22.29 14.92
C THR A 149 30.10 23.15 15.08
N LEU A 150 29.36 23.39 14.00
CA LEU A 150 28.13 24.17 14.07
C LEU A 150 27.03 23.40 14.82
N PRO A 151 26.22 24.12 15.64
CA PRO A 151 25.03 23.52 16.24
C PRO A 151 24.05 23.04 15.17
N ILE A 152 23.52 21.82 15.33
CA ILE A 152 22.55 21.17 14.43
C ILE A 152 21.37 22.10 14.15
N GLU A 153 20.85 22.81 15.16
CA GLU A 153 19.69 23.69 15.05
C GLU A 153 19.85 24.84 14.05
N LYS A 154 21.10 25.25 13.75
CA LYS A 154 21.40 26.29 12.76
C LYS A 154 21.39 25.75 11.31
N ILE A 155 21.50 24.43 11.14
CA ILE A 155 21.63 23.77 9.84
C ILE A 155 20.34 23.10 9.44
N MET A 156 19.61 22.51 10.41
CA MET A 156 18.42 21.72 10.15
C MET A 156 17.30 22.53 9.48
N THR A 157 16.60 21.91 8.55
CA THR A 157 15.29 22.38 8.09
C THR A 157 14.25 22.07 9.15
N LYS A 158 13.59 23.11 9.69
CA LYS A 158 12.56 22.99 10.72
C LYS A 158 11.23 22.47 10.13
N LYS A 159 10.40 21.83 10.96
CA LYS A 159 9.07 21.31 10.58
C LYS A 159 9.16 20.37 9.37
N PRO A 160 9.91 19.29 9.47
CA PRO A 160 10.02 18.33 8.37
C PRO A 160 8.67 17.73 8.03
N LEU A 161 8.48 17.41 6.76
CA LEU A 161 7.29 16.66 6.32
C LEU A 161 7.35 15.25 6.92
N THR A 162 6.22 14.81 7.42
CA THR A 162 6.03 13.46 7.96
C THR A 162 4.82 12.81 7.32
N ILE A 163 4.70 11.50 7.47
CA ILE A 163 3.53 10.76 7.01
C ILE A 163 3.03 9.84 8.13
N ASN A 164 1.71 9.62 8.17
CA ASN A 164 1.13 8.67 9.11
C ASN A 164 1.44 7.24 8.67
N LYS A 165 1.75 6.36 9.60
CA LYS A 165 2.05 4.95 9.32
C LYS A 165 0.88 4.19 8.68
N GLU A 166 -0.36 4.61 8.92
CA GLU A 166 -1.57 4.01 8.34
C GLU A 166 -1.89 4.53 6.93
N GLU A 167 -1.23 5.61 6.49
CA GLU A 167 -1.40 6.13 5.14
C GLU A 167 -0.94 5.12 4.08
N ASN A 168 -1.52 5.26 2.90
CA ASN A 168 -1.19 4.42 1.76
C ASN A 168 0.21 4.73 1.21
N VAL A 169 0.91 3.69 0.74
CA VAL A 169 2.24 3.84 0.12
C VAL A 169 2.22 4.77 -1.10
N MET A 170 1.14 4.76 -1.88
CA MET A 170 1.00 5.66 -3.03
C MET A 170 0.90 7.12 -2.60
N GLU A 171 0.28 7.41 -1.44
CA GLU A 171 0.25 8.76 -0.89
C GLU A 171 1.64 9.20 -0.41
N ALA A 172 2.41 8.30 0.22
CA ALA A 172 3.81 8.59 0.54
C ALA A 172 4.61 8.99 -0.70
N LEU A 173 4.45 8.24 -1.80
CA LEU A 173 5.10 8.52 -3.08
C LEU A 173 4.65 9.86 -3.67
N ASN A 174 3.36 10.18 -3.61
CA ASN A 174 2.80 11.46 -4.07
C ASN A 174 3.40 12.64 -3.28
N VAL A 175 3.45 12.52 -1.95
CA VAL A 175 4.03 13.56 -1.07
C VAL A 175 5.51 13.76 -1.40
N MET A 176 6.28 12.68 -1.58
CA MET A 176 7.70 12.77 -1.94
C MET A 176 7.91 13.44 -3.30
N ASN A 177 7.16 13.04 -4.33
CA ASN A 177 7.27 13.60 -5.67
C ASN A 177 6.86 15.08 -5.71
N LYS A 178 5.73 15.44 -5.10
CA LYS A 178 5.23 16.82 -5.05
C LYS A 178 6.23 17.77 -4.37
N ASN A 179 6.90 17.31 -3.31
CA ASN A 179 7.83 18.12 -2.55
C ASN A 179 9.29 17.93 -2.97
N LYS A 180 9.56 17.09 -3.99
CA LYS A 180 10.92 16.78 -4.50
C LYS A 180 11.86 16.28 -3.40
N ILE A 181 11.36 15.41 -2.54
CA ILE A 181 12.10 14.75 -1.45
C ILE A 181 12.12 13.25 -1.64
N THR A 182 13.10 12.56 -1.06
CA THR A 182 13.30 11.12 -1.24
C THR A 182 12.95 10.28 -0.01
N ALA A 183 12.72 10.92 1.14
CA ALA A 183 12.41 10.22 2.38
C ALA A 183 11.39 11.00 3.22
N LEU A 184 10.59 10.28 4.00
CA LEU A 184 9.63 10.82 4.96
C LEU A 184 9.79 10.10 6.30
N PHE A 185 9.89 10.86 7.38
CA PHE A 185 9.73 10.28 8.71
C PHE A 185 8.28 9.90 8.94
N VAL A 186 8.09 8.74 9.55
CA VAL A 186 6.75 8.16 9.79
C VAL A 186 6.37 8.40 11.24
N THR A 187 5.16 8.91 11.46
CA THR A 187 4.62 9.22 12.79
C THR A 187 3.24 8.59 12.98
N ASP A 188 2.72 8.59 14.18
CA ASP A 188 1.29 8.38 14.44
C ASP A 188 0.50 9.68 14.23
N ALA A 189 -0.82 9.60 14.01
CA ALA A 189 -1.68 10.71 13.63
C ALA A 189 -1.58 11.94 14.56
N ASN A 190 -1.39 11.75 15.85
CA ASN A 190 -1.33 12.81 16.86
C ASN A 190 0.02 12.89 17.57
N SER A 191 1.06 12.28 16.99
CA SER A 191 2.40 12.22 17.59
C SER A 191 3.43 12.89 16.69
N LYS A 192 4.37 13.60 17.33
CA LYS A 192 5.58 14.10 16.66
C LYS A 192 6.78 13.18 16.85
N VAL A 193 6.58 12.03 17.51
CA VAL A 193 7.63 11.04 17.75
C VAL A 193 7.76 10.15 16.51
N PRO A 194 8.93 10.13 15.85
CA PRO A 194 9.13 9.27 14.67
C PRO A 194 9.11 7.80 15.06
N GLN A 195 8.27 7.03 14.39
CA GLN A 195 8.14 5.58 14.52
C GLN A 195 8.99 4.83 13.49
N GLY A 196 9.35 5.52 12.41
CA GLY A 196 10.10 4.95 11.30
C GLY A 196 10.48 5.99 10.27
N ILE A 197 11.04 5.50 9.17
CA ILE A 197 11.34 6.26 7.96
C ILE A 197 10.97 5.42 6.73
N VAL A 198 10.47 6.05 5.69
CA VAL A 198 10.20 5.43 4.39
C VAL A 198 10.96 6.19 3.31
N HIS A 199 11.61 5.46 2.41
CA HIS A 199 12.35 6.01 1.29
C HIS A 199 11.61 5.77 -0.02
N ILE A 200 11.79 6.64 -1.01
CA ILE A 200 11.13 6.55 -2.31
C ILE A 200 11.38 5.19 -3.00
N HIS A 201 12.58 4.64 -2.87
CA HIS A 201 12.89 3.33 -3.43
C HIS A 201 12.11 2.18 -2.78
N ASP A 202 11.74 2.29 -1.49
CA ASP A 202 10.90 1.29 -0.83
C ASP A 202 9.50 1.30 -1.44
N CYS A 203 8.97 2.49 -1.72
CA CYS A 203 7.67 2.64 -2.40
C CYS A 203 7.69 2.09 -3.84
N LEU A 204 8.82 2.22 -4.54
CA LEU A 204 8.98 1.77 -5.93
C LEU A 204 9.26 0.27 -6.06
N LYS A 205 9.92 -0.35 -5.08
CA LYS A 205 10.25 -1.79 -5.09
C LYS A 205 9.05 -2.72 -4.92
N ILE A 206 7.89 -2.19 -4.55
CA ILE A 206 6.66 -2.97 -4.39
C ILE A 206 6.05 -3.22 -5.78
N GLY A 207 6.66 -4.02 -6.60
CA GLY A 207 6.16 -4.26 -7.94
C GLY A 207 6.67 -5.50 -8.55
#